data_f1f195d2e5df229c86227105b2a03092
#
_entry.id   f1f195d2e5df229c86227105b2a03092
#
_cell.length_a   1.000
_cell.length_b   1.000
_cell.length_c   1.000
_cell.angle_alpha   90.00
_cell.angle_beta   90.00
_cell.angle_gamma   90.00
#
_symmetry.space_group_name_H-M   'P 1'
#
loop_
_entity.id
_entity.type
_entity.pdbx_description
1 polymer ?
#
loop_
_entity_poly.entity_id
_entity_poly.type
_entity_poly.pdbx_seq_one_letter_code
_entity_poly.pdbx_strand_id
1 'polypeptide(L)'
;IFLFFNNYESQKNMKVYIKFLINLFNISFLKVFFSFFIIILITNILEQIEFFKNLDISFVYLIFLSFLNTPAIVFEILPFIFLLSTQVFFIYLIDKKELEIFKYNGLTNFMIIKIIGFYTFFIGIIFILLFYNASAVMKNSYLLIKNKYSSDNKYLAVITENGLWIKDEIENKINIINAGKVNNQFLLNVSITQLNKNFDVLNMIQSDKVDISSFEWKIIKPLILNNNQDYDLSELIFKSNFDLKKINSLFSNLSSLTVFKLIELRKSYKTLNYSLVDIDSHFYRVISYPIYLTL
;
A
#
# COMPACT_ATOMS: atom_id res chain seq x y z
N ILE A 1 30.08 -33.56 -37.13
CA ILE A 1 28.99 -34.35 -36.50
C ILE A 1 29.26 -34.49 -34.99
N PHE A 2 30.49 -34.84 -34.53
CA PHE A 2 30.80 -34.96 -33.09
C PHE A 2 30.63 -33.67 -32.29
N LEU A 3 30.94 -32.49 -32.85
CA LEU A 3 30.77 -31.21 -32.19
C LEU A 3 29.29 -30.80 -32.07
N PHE A 4 28.41 -31.22 -32.98
CA PHE A 4 26.98 -30.99 -32.89
C PHE A 4 26.28 -31.87 -31.84
N PHE A 5 26.70 -33.12 -31.70
CA PHE A 5 26.18 -34.04 -30.67
C PHE A 5 26.56 -33.60 -29.26
N ASN A 6 27.80 -33.13 -29.06
CA ASN A 6 28.29 -32.66 -27.78
C ASN A 6 27.55 -31.36 -27.33
N ASN A 7 27.22 -30.49 -28.28
CA ASN A 7 26.39 -29.27 -28.00
C ASN A 7 24.93 -29.62 -27.64
N TYR A 8 24.36 -30.67 -28.27
CA TYR A 8 22.97 -31.05 -28.00
C TYR A 8 22.81 -31.74 -26.65
N GLU A 9 23.69 -32.63 -26.26
CA GLU A 9 23.74 -33.24 -24.92
C GLU A 9 24.05 -32.22 -23.83
N SER A 10 24.97 -31.29 -24.05
CA SER A 10 25.28 -30.19 -23.16
C SER A 10 24.08 -29.28 -22.95
N GLN A 11 23.33 -28.93 -24.00
CA GLN A 11 22.12 -28.12 -23.89
C GLN A 11 20.96 -28.87 -23.19
N LYS A 12 20.82 -30.17 -23.40
CA LYS A 12 19.81 -30.98 -22.74
C LYS A 12 20.11 -31.14 -21.24
N ASN A 13 21.35 -31.38 -20.89
CA ASN A 13 21.82 -31.43 -19.51
C ASN A 13 21.66 -30.07 -18.82
N MET A 14 21.96 -28.97 -19.51
CA MET A 14 21.78 -27.61 -19.01
C MET A 14 20.31 -27.31 -18.60
N LYS A 15 19.34 -27.78 -19.34
CA LYS A 15 17.92 -27.64 -19.01
C LYS A 15 17.50 -28.41 -17.76
N VAL A 16 18.13 -29.57 -17.51
CA VAL A 16 17.79 -30.45 -16.38
C VAL A 16 18.20 -29.81 -15.05
N TYR A 17 19.45 -29.33 -14.92
CA TYR A 17 19.88 -28.75 -13.66
C TYR A 17 19.29 -27.35 -13.40
N ILE A 18 19.01 -26.53 -14.42
CA ILE A 18 18.27 -25.30 -14.23
C ILE A 18 16.89 -25.60 -13.63
N LYS A 19 16.16 -26.55 -14.20
CA LYS A 19 14.86 -26.97 -13.67
C LYS A 19 14.95 -27.50 -12.23
N PHE A 20 15.99 -28.26 -11.93
CA PHE A 20 16.25 -28.78 -10.58
C PHE A 20 16.47 -27.62 -9.58
N LEU A 21 17.39 -26.69 -9.89
CA LEU A 21 17.71 -25.55 -9.04
C LEU A 21 16.48 -24.68 -8.78
N ILE A 22 15.71 -24.39 -9.83
CA ILE A 22 14.46 -23.61 -9.71
C ILE A 22 13.44 -24.33 -8.83
N ASN A 23 13.25 -25.64 -9.04
CA ASN A 23 12.29 -26.41 -8.24
C ASN A 23 12.72 -26.48 -6.76
N LEU A 24 14.00 -26.69 -6.49
CA LEU A 24 14.54 -26.70 -5.13
C LEU A 24 14.38 -25.34 -4.45
N PHE A 25 14.67 -24.26 -5.18
CA PHE A 25 14.46 -22.90 -4.68
C PHE A 25 12.99 -22.64 -4.36
N ASN A 26 12.07 -23.05 -5.25
CA ASN A 26 10.63 -22.90 -5.01
C ASN A 26 10.16 -23.65 -3.76
N ILE A 27 10.65 -24.87 -3.55
CA ILE A 27 10.33 -25.65 -2.34
C ILE A 27 10.85 -24.92 -1.09
N SER A 28 12.08 -24.42 -1.13
CA SER A 28 12.67 -23.65 -0.03
C SER A 28 11.89 -22.35 0.23
N PHE A 29 11.54 -21.64 -0.84
CA PHE A 29 10.72 -20.41 -0.77
C PHE A 29 9.34 -20.68 -0.17
N LEU A 30 8.62 -21.69 -0.64
CA LEU A 30 7.30 -22.01 -0.12
C LEU A 30 7.34 -22.38 1.37
N LYS A 31 8.33 -23.16 1.82
CA LYS A 31 8.50 -23.49 3.25
C LYS A 31 8.67 -22.24 4.10
N VAL A 32 9.56 -21.33 3.72
CA VAL A 32 9.81 -20.10 4.46
C VAL A 32 8.60 -19.16 4.38
N PHE A 33 8.02 -19.00 3.19
CA PHE A 33 6.84 -18.16 2.97
C PHE A 33 5.67 -18.57 3.85
N PHE A 34 5.29 -19.84 3.86
CA PHE A 34 4.18 -20.32 4.69
C PHE A 34 4.48 -20.26 6.18
N SER A 35 5.75 -20.46 6.59
CA SER A 35 6.14 -20.29 7.99
C SER A 35 5.91 -18.85 8.45
N PHE A 36 6.36 -17.85 7.68
CA PHE A 36 6.11 -16.44 8.01
C PHE A 36 4.65 -16.06 7.86
N PHE A 37 3.95 -16.58 6.86
CA PHE A 37 2.52 -16.33 6.70
C PHE A 37 1.72 -16.76 7.93
N ILE A 38 2.00 -17.93 8.47
CA ILE A 38 1.33 -18.45 9.68
C ILE A 38 1.67 -17.60 10.91
N ILE A 39 2.95 -17.23 11.10
CA ILE A 39 3.35 -16.39 12.23
C ILE A 39 2.64 -15.03 12.18
N ILE A 40 2.61 -14.39 11.02
CA ILE A 40 1.95 -13.10 10.84
C ILE A 40 0.43 -13.23 11.00
N LEU A 41 -0.16 -14.31 10.51
CA LEU A 41 -1.59 -14.57 10.69
C LEU A 41 -1.94 -14.68 12.18
N ILE A 42 -1.14 -15.42 12.96
CA ILE A 42 -1.36 -15.57 14.41
C ILE A 42 -1.24 -14.20 15.11
N THR A 43 -0.20 -13.42 14.81
CA THR A 43 -0.04 -12.08 15.41
C THR A 43 -1.19 -11.15 15.05
N ASN A 44 -1.67 -11.19 13.79
CA ASN A 44 -2.87 -10.44 13.38
C ASN A 44 -4.13 -10.90 14.13
N ILE A 45 -4.31 -12.19 14.35
CA ILE A 45 -5.47 -12.70 15.12
C ILE A 45 -5.44 -12.13 16.55
N LEU A 46 -4.28 -12.12 17.20
CA LEU A 46 -4.14 -11.55 18.54
C LEU A 46 -4.47 -10.06 18.55
N GLU A 47 -4.02 -9.30 17.56
CA GLU A 47 -4.36 -7.88 17.40
C GLU A 47 -5.87 -7.68 17.21
N GLN A 48 -6.56 -8.53 16.42
CA GLN A 48 -8.00 -8.42 16.25
C GLN A 48 -8.75 -8.77 17.53
N ILE A 49 -8.33 -9.78 18.30
CA ILE A 49 -8.92 -10.13 19.59
C ILE A 49 -8.87 -8.93 20.54
N GLU A 50 -7.73 -8.26 20.63
CA GLU A 50 -7.58 -7.09 21.48
C GLU A 50 -8.46 -5.92 21.03
N PHE A 51 -8.49 -5.63 19.73
CA PHE A 51 -9.29 -4.55 19.16
C PHE A 51 -10.79 -4.74 19.38
N PHE A 52 -11.29 -5.96 19.21
CA PHE A 52 -12.71 -6.29 19.31
C PHE A 52 -13.15 -6.80 20.70
N LYS A 53 -12.28 -6.69 21.71
CA LYS A 53 -12.49 -7.24 23.06
C LYS A 53 -13.83 -6.84 23.71
N ASN A 54 -14.31 -5.62 23.41
CA ASN A 54 -15.54 -5.07 23.99
C ASN A 54 -16.76 -5.23 23.07
N LEU A 55 -16.63 -5.95 21.97
CA LEU A 55 -17.68 -6.16 20.99
C LEU A 55 -17.99 -7.65 20.89
N ASP A 56 -19.28 -7.99 20.84
CA ASP A 56 -19.72 -9.40 20.72
C ASP A 56 -19.57 -9.87 19.26
N ILE A 57 -18.34 -10.23 18.88
CA ILE A 57 -17.98 -10.64 17.53
C ILE A 57 -17.46 -12.07 17.54
N SER A 58 -17.94 -12.89 16.60
CA SER A 58 -17.52 -14.29 16.44
C SER A 58 -16.02 -14.41 16.17
N PHE A 59 -15.36 -15.38 16.82
CA PHE A 59 -13.94 -15.69 16.62
C PHE A 59 -13.60 -16.00 15.15
N VAL A 60 -14.48 -16.68 14.42
CA VAL A 60 -14.33 -16.96 12.98
C VAL A 60 -14.20 -15.66 12.17
N TYR A 61 -14.94 -14.63 12.56
CA TYR A 61 -14.87 -13.32 11.90
C TYR A 61 -13.52 -12.63 12.13
N LEU A 62 -12.93 -12.78 13.33
CA LEU A 62 -11.59 -12.26 13.63
C LEU A 62 -10.51 -12.94 12.79
N ILE A 63 -10.62 -14.27 12.60
CA ILE A 63 -9.73 -15.02 11.70
C ILE A 63 -9.86 -14.49 10.26
N PHE A 64 -11.08 -14.29 9.77
CA PHE A 64 -11.33 -13.75 8.44
C PHE A 64 -10.71 -12.36 8.25
N LEU A 65 -10.89 -11.45 9.22
CA LEU A 65 -10.27 -10.12 9.19
C LEU A 65 -8.74 -10.20 9.17
N SER A 66 -8.17 -11.06 9.99
CA SER A 66 -6.74 -11.29 10.05
C SER A 66 -6.21 -11.82 8.73
N PHE A 67 -6.93 -12.73 8.07
CA PHE A 67 -6.59 -13.25 6.76
C PHE A 67 -6.59 -12.17 5.67
N LEU A 68 -7.49 -11.18 5.74
CA LEU A 68 -7.53 -10.05 4.82
C LEU A 68 -6.32 -9.11 4.97
N ASN A 69 -5.78 -8.94 6.18
CA ASN A 69 -4.65 -8.04 6.44
C ASN A 69 -3.29 -8.72 6.23
N THR A 70 -3.18 -10.00 6.51
CA THR A 70 -1.91 -10.77 6.49
C THR A 70 -1.13 -10.67 5.19
N PRO A 71 -1.72 -10.79 3.97
CA PRO A 71 -0.96 -10.73 2.72
C PRO A 71 -0.21 -9.42 2.50
N ALA A 72 -0.76 -8.30 2.95
CA ALA A 72 -0.12 -7.00 2.80
C ALA A 72 1.13 -6.89 3.70
N ILE A 73 1.08 -7.43 4.91
CA ILE A 73 2.25 -7.46 5.83
C ILE A 73 3.30 -8.44 5.30
N VAL A 74 2.88 -9.61 4.80
CA VAL A 74 3.79 -10.58 4.17
C VAL A 74 4.51 -9.94 2.97
N PHE A 75 3.81 -9.14 2.17
CA PHE A 75 4.44 -8.41 1.06
C PHE A 75 5.53 -7.45 1.56
N GLU A 76 5.30 -6.73 2.65
CA GLU A 76 6.28 -5.78 3.21
C GLU A 76 7.59 -6.45 3.65
N ILE A 77 7.52 -7.70 4.12
CA ILE A 77 8.70 -8.48 4.56
C ILE A 77 9.21 -9.47 3.50
N LEU A 78 8.66 -9.44 2.30
CA LEU A 78 8.99 -10.39 1.22
C LEU A 78 10.50 -10.47 0.91
N PRO A 79 11.27 -9.36 0.86
CA PRO A 79 12.71 -9.43 0.67
C PRO A 79 13.42 -10.27 1.73
N PHE A 80 13.00 -10.18 2.98
CA PHE A 80 13.54 -10.98 4.06
C PHE A 80 13.20 -12.48 3.90
N ILE A 81 11.96 -12.78 3.45
CA ILE A 81 11.54 -14.15 3.13
C ILE A 81 12.42 -14.74 2.02
N PHE A 82 12.71 -13.96 0.95
CA PHE A 82 13.60 -14.39 -0.13
C PHE A 82 15.03 -14.64 0.35
N LEU A 83 15.57 -13.75 1.18
CA LEU A 83 16.89 -13.91 1.77
C LEU A 83 17.00 -15.23 2.56
N LEU A 84 16.05 -15.51 3.46
CA LEU A 84 16.03 -16.76 4.23
C LEU A 84 15.81 -17.98 3.32
N SER A 85 14.97 -17.84 2.30
CA SER A 85 14.73 -18.92 1.33
C SER A 85 15.99 -19.28 0.57
N THR A 86 16.79 -18.27 0.20
CA THR A 86 18.09 -18.46 -0.46
C THR A 86 19.07 -19.16 0.48
N GLN A 87 19.10 -18.79 1.76
CA GLN A 87 19.94 -19.50 2.75
C GLN A 87 19.53 -20.98 2.88
N VAL A 88 18.24 -21.28 3.05
CA VAL A 88 17.73 -22.66 3.14
C VAL A 88 18.06 -23.44 1.87
N PHE A 89 17.95 -22.83 0.70
CA PHE A 89 18.32 -23.43 -0.58
C PHE A 89 19.81 -23.80 -0.64
N PHE A 90 20.71 -22.89 -0.26
CA PHE A 90 22.15 -23.19 -0.28
C PHE A 90 22.55 -24.18 0.79
N ILE A 91 21.98 -24.15 1.99
CA ILE A 91 22.20 -25.11 3.05
C ILE A 91 21.85 -26.53 2.52
N TYR A 92 20.71 -26.68 1.87
CA TYR A 92 20.30 -27.95 1.29
C TYR A 92 21.31 -28.46 0.26
N LEU A 93 21.78 -27.61 -0.68
CA LEU A 93 22.77 -27.98 -1.69
C LEU A 93 24.11 -28.46 -1.08
N ILE A 94 24.50 -27.81 0.03
CA ILE A 94 25.74 -28.16 0.74
C ILE A 94 25.58 -29.51 1.48
N ASP A 95 24.53 -29.66 2.27
CA ASP A 95 24.25 -30.82 3.09
C ASP A 95 24.09 -32.09 2.26
N LYS A 96 23.47 -31.97 1.08
CA LYS A 96 23.29 -33.11 0.13
C LYS A 96 24.48 -33.32 -0.81
N LYS A 97 25.57 -32.52 -0.65
CA LYS A 97 26.73 -32.52 -1.54
C LYS A 97 26.42 -32.26 -3.02
N GLU A 98 25.22 -31.74 -3.31
CA GLU A 98 24.80 -31.48 -4.68
C GLU A 98 25.60 -30.31 -5.31
N LEU A 99 26.06 -29.38 -4.49
CA LEU A 99 26.93 -28.29 -4.92
C LEU A 99 28.26 -28.83 -5.50
N GLU A 100 28.82 -29.89 -4.90
CA GLU A 100 30.04 -30.52 -5.41
C GLU A 100 29.76 -31.23 -6.74
N ILE A 101 28.63 -31.96 -6.84
CA ILE A 101 28.23 -32.64 -8.07
C ILE A 101 28.07 -31.62 -9.22
N PHE A 102 27.47 -30.46 -8.96
CA PHE A 102 27.35 -29.38 -9.95
C PHE A 102 28.73 -28.86 -10.39
N LYS A 103 29.67 -28.66 -9.44
CA LYS A 103 31.04 -28.23 -9.75
C LYS A 103 31.79 -29.26 -10.62
N TYR A 104 31.67 -30.55 -10.31
CA TYR A 104 32.26 -31.61 -11.14
C TYR A 104 31.70 -31.60 -12.56
N ASN A 105 30.46 -31.19 -12.75
CA ASN A 105 29.81 -31.03 -14.06
C ASN A 105 30.06 -29.66 -14.73
N GLY A 106 30.98 -28.84 -14.19
CA GLY A 106 31.38 -27.56 -14.77
C GLY A 106 30.52 -26.38 -14.40
N LEU A 107 29.55 -26.50 -13.48
CA LEU A 107 28.76 -25.37 -12.96
C LEU A 107 29.55 -24.69 -11.85
N THR A 108 29.85 -23.40 -12.06
CA THR A 108 30.45 -22.56 -11.02
C THR A 108 29.40 -22.04 -10.05
N ASN A 109 29.81 -21.69 -8.83
CA ASN A 109 28.93 -21.04 -7.86
C ASN A 109 28.29 -19.81 -8.44
N PHE A 110 29.03 -19.01 -9.23
CA PHE A 110 28.54 -17.81 -9.88
C PHE A 110 27.41 -18.10 -10.89
N MET A 111 27.48 -19.21 -11.62
CA MET A 111 26.42 -19.63 -12.53
C MET A 111 25.14 -19.98 -11.78
N ILE A 112 25.27 -20.69 -10.64
CA ILE A 112 24.11 -21.04 -9.80
C ILE A 112 23.44 -19.76 -9.28
N ILE A 113 24.21 -18.82 -8.71
CA ILE A 113 23.71 -17.53 -8.21
C ILE A 113 23.05 -16.74 -9.35
N LYS A 114 23.66 -16.71 -10.53
CA LYS A 114 23.09 -15.99 -11.69
C LYS A 114 21.75 -16.59 -12.15
N ILE A 115 21.62 -17.92 -12.16
CA ILE A 115 20.37 -18.61 -12.52
C ILE A 115 19.26 -18.25 -11.53
N ILE A 116 19.55 -18.36 -10.23
CA ILE A 116 18.58 -18.05 -9.18
C ILE A 116 18.26 -16.56 -9.17
N GLY A 117 19.26 -15.68 -9.28
CA GLY A 117 19.05 -14.22 -9.34
C GLY A 117 18.16 -13.81 -10.51
N PHE A 118 18.41 -14.35 -11.71
CA PHE A 118 17.56 -14.08 -12.86
C PHE A 118 16.12 -14.60 -12.67
N TYR A 119 15.98 -15.78 -12.09
CA TYR A 119 14.68 -16.37 -11.78
C TYR A 119 13.91 -15.52 -10.75
N THR A 120 14.57 -15.12 -9.65
CA THR A 120 13.95 -14.30 -8.59
C THR A 120 13.55 -12.90 -9.09
N PHE A 121 14.30 -12.32 -10.05
CA PHE A 121 13.92 -11.08 -10.71
C PHE A 121 12.56 -11.19 -11.40
N PHE A 122 12.34 -12.23 -12.21
CA PHE A 122 11.05 -12.42 -12.87
C PHE A 122 9.93 -12.74 -11.89
N ILE A 123 10.21 -13.54 -10.87
CA ILE A 123 9.24 -13.76 -9.78
C ILE A 123 8.87 -12.42 -9.12
N GLY A 124 9.84 -11.56 -8.85
CA GLY A 124 9.60 -10.24 -8.28
C GLY A 124 8.62 -9.40 -9.10
N ILE A 125 8.74 -9.43 -10.43
CA ILE A 125 7.78 -8.76 -11.33
C ILE A 125 6.37 -9.36 -11.17
N ILE A 126 6.26 -10.68 -11.15
CA ILE A 126 4.99 -11.38 -10.96
C ILE A 126 4.37 -11.03 -9.59
N PHE A 127 5.18 -10.96 -8.54
CA PHE A 127 4.73 -10.58 -7.20
C PHE A 127 4.17 -9.15 -7.17
N ILE A 128 4.77 -8.19 -7.87
CA ILE A 128 4.21 -6.84 -7.96
C ILE A 128 2.88 -6.86 -8.72
N LEU A 129 2.82 -7.52 -9.86
CA LEU A 129 1.65 -7.50 -10.72
C LEU A 129 0.44 -8.21 -10.11
N LEU A 130 0.65 -9.34 -9.44
CA LEU A 130 -0.42 -10.18 -8.91
C LEU A 130 -0.54 -10.06 -7.39
N PHE A 131 0.51 -10.41 -6.64
CA PHE A 131 0.42 -10.52 -5.20
C PHE A 131 0.23 -9.17 -4.50
N TYR A 132 0.97 -8.13 -4.90
CA TYR A 132 0.82 -6.78 -4.34
C TYR A 132 -0.58 -6.23 -4.59
N ASN A 133 -1.09 -6.31 -5.83
CA ASN A 133 -2.41 -5.78 -6.15
C ASN A 133 -3.53 -6.56 -5.42
N ALA A 134 -3.42 -7.89 -5.32
CA ALA A 134 -4.36 -8.71 -4.56
C ALA A 134 -4.32 -8.36 -3.06
N SER A 135 -3.12 -8.27 -2.47
CA SER A 135 -2.94 -7.93 -1.06
C SER A 135 -3.44 -6.52 -0.73
N ALA A 136 -3.25 -5.54 -1.63
CA ALA A 136 -3.76 -4.19 -1.48
C ALA A 136 -5.30 -4.15 -1.45
N VAL A 137 -5.96 -4.89 -2.34
CA VAL A 137 -7.43 -5.00 -2.35
C VAL A 137 -7.95 -5.66 -1.08
N MET A 138 -7.30 -6.74 -0.63
CA MET A 138 -7.65 -7.42 0.63
C MET A 138 -7.48 -6.49 1.83
N LYS A 139 -6.36 -5.78 1.92
CA LYS A 139 -6.11 -4.81 2.99
C LYS A 139 -7.11 -3.67 2.98
N ASN A 140 -7.48 -3.15 1.79
CA ASN A 140 -8.53 -2.14 1.69
C ASN A 140 -9.86 -2.64 2.24
N SER A 141 -10.27 -3.87 1.90
CA SER A 141 -11.49 -4.50 2.43
C SER A 141 -11.43 -4.65 3.95
N TYR A 142 -10.28 -5.08 4.49
CA TYR A 142 -10.02 -5.13 5.92
C TYR A 142 -10.22 -3.78 6.60
N LEU A 143 -9.61 -2.71 6.05
CA LEU A 143 -9.72 -1.35 6.60
C LEU A 143 -11.15 -0.82 6.57
N LEU A 144 -11.89 -1.06 5.48
CA LEU A 144 -13.30 -0.69 5.36
C LEU A 144 -14.17 -1.36 6.42
N ILE A 145 -13.92 -2.65 6.69
CA ILE A 145 -14.65 -3.39 7.71
C ILE A 145 -14.28 -2.88 9.11
N LYS A 146 -12.99 -2.79 9.41
CA LYS A 146 -12.49 -2.36 10.73
C LYS A 146 -12.97 -0.95 11.07
N ASN A 147 -13.05 -0.06 10.07
CA ASN A 147 -13.51 1.31 10.25
C ASN A 147 -14.99 1.40 10.70
N LYS A 148 -15.85 0.44 10.31
CA LYS A 148 -17.25 0.41 10.76
C LYS A 148 -17.38 0.23 12.28
N TYR A 149 -16.38 -0.36 12.92
CA TYR A 149 -16.32 -0.61 14.35
C TYR A 149 -15.46 0.38 15.12
N SER A 150 -14.77 1.27 14.41
CA SER A 150 -13.94 2.32 15.02
C SER A 150 -14.74 3.61 15.16
N SER A 151 -14.81 4.15 16.37
CA SER A 151 -15.45 5.45 16.63
C SER A 151 -14.71 6.64 16.00
N ASP A 152 -13.44 6.47 15.66
CA ASP A 152 -12.54 7.56 15.24
C ASP A 152 -12.29 7.63 13.73
N ASN A 153 -12.86 6.73 12.90
CA ASN A 153 -12.59 6.64 11.46
C ASN A 153 -11.09 6.58 11.07
N LYS A 154 -10.20 6.21 12.01
CA LYS A 154 -8.74 6.28 11.87
C LYS A 154 -8.14 5.35 10.80
N TYR A 155 -8.88 4.32 10.39
CA TYR A 155 -8.32 3.26 9.51
C TYR A 155 -8.41 3.57 8.01
N LEU A 156 -9.24 4.54 7.62
CA LEU A 156 -9.35 5.00 6.23
C LEU A 156 -8.62 6.31 5.96
N ALA A 157 -8.30 7.06 7.01
CA ALA A 157 -7.72 8.39 6.91
C ALA A 157 -6.53 8.55 7.85
N VAL A 158 -5.44 9.14 7.37
CA VAL A 158 -4.44 9.72 8.26
C VAL A 158 -5.02 11.06 8.72
N ILE A 159 -5.87 11.01 9.75
CA ILE A 159 -6.25 12.21 10.48
C ILE A 159 -5.09 12.48 11.43
N THR A 160 -4.45 13.63 11.31
CA THR A 160 -3.57 14.13 12.36
C THR A 160 -4.40 14.37 13.61
N GLU A 161 -3.79 14.44 14.79
CA GLU A 161 -4.47 14.78 16.04
C GLU A 161 -5.29 16.08 15.93
N ASN A 162 -4.97 16.93 14.93
CA ASN A 162 -5.58 18.22 14.66
C ASN A 162 -6.65 18.22 13.55
N GLY A 163 -7.12 17.04 13.08
CA GLY A 163 -8.13 16.92 12.04
C GLY A 163 -7.60 16.90 10.60
N LEU A 164 -8.51 17.09 9.65
CA LEU A 164 -8.25 17.13 8.21
C LEU A 164 -7.83 18.52 7.77
N TRP A 165 -6.72 18.64 7.07
CA TRP A 165 -6.28 19.89 6.45
C TRP A 165 -6.19 19.74 4.94
N ILE A 166 -6.83 20.65 4.19
CA ILE A 166 -6.80 20.71 2.72
C ILE A 166 -6.40 22.11 2.29
N LYS A 167 -5.43 22.22 1.39
CA LYS A 167 -5.16 23.41 0.61
C LYS A 167 -5.81 23.24 -0.76
N ASP A 168 -6.73 24.10 -1.12
CA ASP A 168 -7.43 24.09 -2.40
C ASP A 168 -7.27 25.44 -3.12
N GLU A 169 -6.89 25.42 -4.40
CA GLU A 169 -6.71 26.63 -5.18
C GLU A 169 -7.79 26.68 -6.28
N ILE A 170 -8.69 27.64 -6.19
CA ILE A 170 -9.80 27.85 -7.13
C ILE A 170 -9.92 29.33 -7.47
N GLU A 171 -10.06 29.65 -8.75
CA GLU A 171 -10.33 31.02 -9.26
C GLU A 171 -9.38 32.08 -8.67
N ASN A 172 -8.08 31.77 -8.60
CA ASN A 172 -7.04 32.64 -8.02
C ASN A 172 -7.15 32.90 -6.50
N LYS A 173 -7.98 32.13 -5.78
CA LYS A 173 -8.04 32.12 -4.32
C LYS A 173 -7.43 30.86 -3.76
N ILE A 174 -6.75 31.00 -2.64
CA ILE A 174 -6.20 29.88 -1.89
C ILE A 174 -7.16 29.62 -0.72
N ASN A 175 -7.76 28.45 -0.69
CA ASN A 175 -8.65 28.04 0.38
C ASN A 175 -7.90 27.07 1.30
N ILE A 176 -7.75 27.44 2.57
CA ILE A 176 -7.23 26.53 3.60
C ILE A 176 -8.44 25.99 4.36
N ILE A 177 -8.68 24.69 4.21
CA ILE A 177 -9.83 24.02 4.78
C ILE A 177 -9.33 23.14 5.93
N ASN A 178 -9.89 23.34 7.10
CA ASN A 178 -9.71 22.46 8.25
C ASN A 178 -11.05 21.82 8.61
N ALA A 179 -11.06 20.53 8.90
CA ALA A 179 -12.22 19.81 9.40
C ALA A 179 -11.84 18.93 10.59
N GLY A 180 -12.59 19.01 11.66
CA GLY A 180 -12.33 18.23 12.87
C GLY A 180 -12.54 16.72 12.66
N LYS A 181 -13.54 16.34 11.86
CA LYS A 181 -13.88 14.93 11.57
C LYS A 181 -14.45 14.78 10.16
N VAL A 182 -14.20 13.60 9.57
CA VAL A 182 -14.87 13.12 8.35
C VAL A 182 -15.85 12.04 8.75
N ASN A 183 -17.13 12.21 8.43
CA ASN A 183 -18.17 11.25 8.72
C ASN A 183 -18.98 10.94 7.45
N ASN A 184 -18.73 9.81 6.83
CA ASN A 184 -19.30 9.43 5.54
C ASN A 184 -19.09 10.53 4.49
N GLN A 185 -20.17 11.15 4.00
CA GLN A 185 -20.15 12.24 3.01
C GLN A 185 -20.04 13.64 3.63
N PHE A 186 -19.92 13.73 4.95
CA PHE A 186 -19.91 15.01 5.64
C PHE A 186 -18.57 15.30 6.30
N LEU A 187 -18.09 16.53 6.18
CA LEU A 187 -17.08 17.09 7.06
C LEU A 187 -17.79 17.75 8.26
N LEU A 188 -17.25 17.55 9.45
CA LEU A 188 -17.75 18.13 10.69
C LEU A 188 -16.75 19.11 11.29
N ASN A 189 -17.26 20.18 11.91
CA ASN A 189 -16.48 21.27 12.50
C ASN A 189 -15.50 21.85 11.47
N VAL A 190 -16.03 22.41 10.41
CA VAL A 190 -15.26 22.88 9.25
C VAL A 190 -14.96 24.36 9.38
N SER A 191 -13.72 24.72 9.13
CA SER A 191 -13.27 26.10 8.96
C SER A 191 -12.58 26.25 7.61
N ILE A 192 -13.03 27.15 6.78
CA ILE A 192 -12.47 27.47 5.46
C ILE A 192 -11.94 28.89 5.50
N THR A 193 -10.63 29.06 5.43
CA THR A 193 -9.99 30.36 5.31
C THR A 193 -9.67 30.63 3.86
N GLN A 194 -10.27 31.66 3.27
CA GLN A 194 -10.01 32.09 1.90
C GLN A 194 -8.94 33.18 1.89
N LEU A 195 -7.90 32.97 1.11
CA LEU A 195 -6.77 33.90 0.96
C LEU A 195 -6.67 34.35 -0.51
N ASN A 196 -6.14 35.55 -0.70
CA ASN A 196 -5.70 35.97 -2.02
C ASN A 196 -4.31 35.43 -2.36
N LYS A 197 -3.77 35.74 -3.56
CA LYS A 197 -2.41 35.32 -3.97
C LYS A 197 -1.28 35.89 -3.09
N ASN A 198 -1.54 36.97 -2.41
CA ASN A 198 -0.59 37.63 -1.50
C ASN A 198 -0.68 37.07 -0.07
N PHE A 199 -1.51 36.03 0.15
CA PHE A 199 -1.80 35.43 1.44
C PHE A 199 -2.56 36.35 2.42
N ASP A 200 -3.24 37.40 1.94
CA ASP A 200 -4.13 38.18 2.78
C ASP A 200 -5.46 37.43 2.94
N VAL A 201 -6.01 37.45 4.15
CA VAL A 201 -7.30 36.81 4.46
C VAL A 201 -8.43 37.62 3.84
N LEU A 202 -9.24 36.98 3.00
CA LEU A 202 -10.42 37.55 2.40
C LEU A 202 -11.66 37.29 3.25
N ASN A 203 -11.93 36.03 3.56
CA ASN A 203 -13.07 35.58 4.35
C ASN A 203 -12.69 34.33 5.14
N MET A 204 -13.40 34.11 6.25
CA MET A 204 -13.37 32.84 6.99
C MET A 204 -14.79 32.30 7.09
N ILE A 205 -15.00 31.07 6.68
CA ILE A 205 -16.30 30.39 6.69
C ILE A 205 -16.21 29.26 7.71
N GLN A 206 -17.09 29.25 8.68
CA GLN A 206 -17.22 28.22 9.70
C GLN A 206 -18.56 27.51 9.57
N SER A 207 -18.58 26.20 9.75
CA SER A 207 -19.82 25.41 9.76
C SER A 207 -19.63 24.12 10.53
N ASP A 208 -20.67 23.69 11.23
CA ASP A 208 -20.66 22.40 11.92
C ASP A 208 -20.72 21.23 10.94
N LYS A 209 -21.26 21.43 9.72
CA LYS A 209 -21.49 20.36 8.77
C LYS A 209 -21.41 20.81 7.32
N VAL A 210 -20.60 20.11 6.52
CA VAL A 210 -20.42 20.34 5.09
C VAL A 210 -20.57 19.04 4.32
N ASP A 211 -21.43 18.99 3.31
CA ASP A 211 -21.60 17.85 2.40
C ASP A 211 -20.58 17.94 1.27
N ILE A 212 -19.76 16.89 1.13
CA ILE A 212 -18.66 16.78 0.16
C ILE A 212 -18.90 15.69 -0.90
N SER A 213 -20.14 15.30 -1.12
CA SER A 213 -20.52 14.25 -2.08
C SER A 213 -20.12 14.58 -3.52
N SER A 214 -20.01 15.85 -3.86
CA SER A 214 -19.64 16.36 -5.18
C SER A 214 -18.57 17.46 -5.07
N PHE A 215 -18.08 17.96 -6.22
CA PHE A 215 -17.17 19.11 -6.26
C PHE A 215 -17.82 20.44 -5.87
N GLU A 216 -19.14 20.47 -5.77
CA GLU A 216 -19.92 21.59 -5.23
C GLU A 216 -20.34 21.22 -3.81
N TRP A 217 -19.55 21.66 -2.83
CA TRP A 217 -19.82 21.39 -1.43
C TRP A 217 -20.99 22.20 -0.93
N LYS A 218 -21.87 21.56 -0.20
CA LYS A 218 -22.99 22.25 0.46
C LYS A 218 -22.64 22.50 1.91
N ILE A 219 -22.38 23.76 2.23
CA ILE A 219 -22.08 24.21 3.59
C ILE A 219 -23.40 24.52 4.28
N ILE A 220 -23.72 23.81 5.36
CA ILE A 220 -24.97 23.91 6.10
C ILE A 220 -24.78 24.93 7.22
N LYS A 221 -25.62 25.95 7.26
CA LYS A 221 -25.59 27.06 8.25
C LYS A 221 -24.18 27.63 8.41
N PRO A 222 -23.60 28.18 7.33
CA PRO A 222 -22.27 28.78 7.42
C PRO A 222 -22.33 30.12 8.18
N LEU A 223 -21.38 30.29 9.09
CA LEU A 223 -21.01 31.58 9.66
C LEU A 223 -19.88 32.17 8.82
N ILE A 224 -20.09 33.25 8.12
CA ILE A 224 -19.08 33.91 7.30
C ILE A 224 -18.56 35.12 8.07
N LEU A 225 -17.30 35.07 8.45
CA LEU A 225 -16.56 36.14 9.10
C LEU A 225 -15.78 36.92 8.04
N ASN A 226 -16.17 38.19 7.84
CA ASN A 226 -15.49 39.13 6.96
C ASN A 226 -15.09 40.39 7.75
N ASN A 227 -14.04 41.07 7.30
CA ASN A 227 -13.52 42.26 7.98
C ASN A 227 -14.58 43.37 8.21
N ASN A 228 -15.74 43.33 7.53
CA ASN A 228 -16.76 44.39 7.61
C ASN A 228 -18.10 43.97 8.23
N GLN A 229 -18.46 42.68 8.19
CA GLN A 229 -19.72 42.16 8.76
C GLN A 229 -19.74 40.65 8.83
N ASP A 230 -20.39 40.09 9.83
CA ASP A 230 -20.65 38.65 9.96
C ASP A 230 -22.03 38.33 9.38
N TYR A 231 -22.10 37.26 8.57
CA TYR A 231 -23.34 36.83 7.92
C TYR A 231 -23.65 35.40 8.27
N ASP A 232 -24.88 35.15 8.71
CA ASP A 232 -25.43 33.78 8.85
C ASP A 232 -26.31 33.48 7.62
N LEU A 233 -26.02 32.39 6.93
CA LEU A 233 -26.79 31.89 5.81
C LEU A 233 -27.38 30.50 6.14
N SER A 234 -28.49 30.15 5.51
CA SER A 234 -29.07 28.81 5.66
C SER A 234 -28.25 27.73 4.97
N GLU A 235 -27.69 28.05 3.79
CA GLU A 235 -26.87 27.18 2.99
C GLU A 235 -25.95 27.97 2.07
N LEU A 236 -24.75 27.49 1.83
CA LEU A 236 -23.79 28.06 0.89
C LEU A 236 -23.21 26.95 0.00
N ILE A 237 -23.22 27.18 -1.33
CA ILE A 237 -22.56 26.32 -2.27
C ILE A 237 -21.10 26.77 -2.45
N PHE A 238 -20.17 25.90 -2.12
CA PHE A 238 -18.73 26.14 -2.22
C PHE A 238 -18.10 25.20 -3.25
N LYS A 239 -17.51 25.74 -4.31
CA LYS A 239 -16.79 24.93 -5.30
C LYS A 239 -15.45 24.46 -4.71
N SER A 240 -15.14 23.18 -4.89
CA SER A 240 -13.88 22.58 -4.45
C SER A 240 -13.33 21.66 -5.55
N ASN A 241 -12.00 21.53 -5.62
CA ASN A 241 -11.34 20.51 -6.45
C ASN A 241 -11.37 19.11 -5.80
N PHE A 242 -12.00 18.98 -4.65
CA PHE A 242 -12.11 17.76 -3.87
C PHE A 242 -13.56 17.30 -3.77
N ASP A 243 -13.80 16.05 -4.08
CA ASP A 243 -15.02 15.32 -3.76
C ASP A 243 -14.72 14.26 -2.68
N LEU A 244 -15.74 13.56 -2.21
CA LEU A 244 -15.61 12.49 -1.23
C LEU A 244 -14.59 11.42 -1.63
N LYS A 245 -14.55 11.03 -2.93
CA LYS A 245 -13.63 10.01 -3.41
C LYS A 245 -12.18 10.49 -3.34
N LYS A 246 -11.94 11.73 -3.73
CA LYS A 246 -10.61 12.34 -3.73
C LYS A 246 -10.10 12.56 -2.30
N ILE A 247 -10.97 13.03 -1.39
CA ILE A 247 -10.64 13.14 0.04
C ILE A 247 -10.31 11.77 0.63
N ASN A 248 -11.13 10.75 0.40
CA ASN A 248 -10.85 9.40 0.87
C ASN A 248 -9.54 8.82 0.29
N SER A 249 -9.16 9.20 -0.93
CA SER A 249 -7.88 8.79 -1.51
C SER A 249 -6.67 9.44 -0.85
N LEU A 250 -6.79 10.68 -0.37
CA LEU A 250 -5.74 11.37 0.39
C LEU A 250 -5.43 10.67 1.72
N PHE A 251 -6.43 10.01 2.30
CA PHE A 251 -6.34 9.35 3.60
C PHE A 251 -6.12 7.85 3.52
N SER A 252 -6.09 7.28 2.32
CA SER A 252 -5.91 5.84 2.18
C SER A 252 -4.51 5.42 2.64
N ASN A 253 -4.46 4.34 3.41
CA ASN A 253 -3.19 3.71 3.74
C ASN A 253 -2.51 3.26 2.43
N LEU A 254 -1.30 3.75 2.14
CA LEU A 254 -0.61 3.53 0.87
C LEU A 254 -0.48 2.04 0.52
N SER A 255 -0.31 1.17 1.52
CA SER A 255 -0.23 -0.28 1.30
C SER A 255 -1.59 -0.94 1.00
N SER A 256 -2.70 -0.21 1.11
CA SER A 256 -4.04 -0.64 0.67
C SER A 256 -4.39 -0.19 -0.75
N LEU A 257 -3.47 0.52 -1.42
CA LEU A 257 -3.64 0.99 -2.79
C LEU A 257 -2.93 0.08 -3.78
N THR A 258 -3.64 -0.29 -4.85
CA THR A 258 -3.02 -0.97 -5.99
C THR A 258 -2.01 -0.06 -6.70
N VAL A 259 -1.08 -0.62 -7.49
CA VAL A 259 -0.10 0.17 -8.26
C VAL A 259 -0.78 1.26 -9.09
N PHE A 260 -1.91 0.95 -9.74
CA PHE A 260 -2.65 1.93 -10.56
C PHE A 260 -3.20 3.08 -9.73
N LYS A 261 -3.78 2.78 -8.55
CA LYS A 261 -4.29 3.81 -7.63
C LYS A 261 -3.16 4.66 -7.04
N LEU A 262 -1.98 4.09 -6.79
CA LEU A 262 -0.81 4.85 -6.36
C LEU A 262 -0.35 5.86 -7.43
N ILE A 263 -0.35 5.46 -8.71
CA ILE A 263 -0.03 6.36 -9.82
C ILE A 263 -1.06 7.50 -9.93
N GLU A 264 -2.34 7.20 -9.79
CA GLU A 264 -3.41 8.18 -9.80
C GLU A 264 -3.29 9.16 -8.61
N LEU A 265 -3.05 8.64 -7.41
CA LEU A 265 -2.84 9.45 -6.21
C LEU A 265 -1.62 10.36 -6.37
N ARG A 266 -0.50 9.84 -6.87
CA ARG A 266 0.71 10.61 -7.16
C ARG A 266 0.44 11.78 -8.12
N LYS A 267 -0.35 11.53 -9.19
CA LYS A 267 -0.76 12.56 -10.13
C LYS A 267 -1.62 13.63 -9.46
N SER A 268 -2.58 13.22 -8.63
CA SER A 268 -3.45 14.12 -7.88
C SER A 268 -2.66 15.01 -6.90
N TYR A 269 -1.72 14.45 -6.15
CA TYR A 269 -0.85 15.22 -5.25
C TYR A 269 0.01 16.24 -6.01
N LYS A 270 0.55 15.84 -7.17
CA LYS A 270 1.34 16.74 -8.01
C LYS A 270 0.53 17.92 -8.52
N THR A 271 -0.72 17.71 -8.96
CA THR A 271 -1.61 18.78 -9.44
C THR A 271 -2.04 19.74 -8.33
N LEU A 272 -2.06 19.27 -7.07
CA LEU A 272 -2.44 20.03 -5.90
C LEU A 272 -1.25 20.68 -5.17
N ASN A 273 -0.03 20.56 -5.72
CA ASN A 273 1.21 21.02 -5.09
C ASN A 273 1.44 20.45 -3.67
N TYR A 274 0.96 19.23 -3.39
CA TYR A 274 1.24 18.52 -2.15
C TYR A 274 2.58 17.80 -2.18
N SER A 275 3.14 17.53 -0.99
CA SER A 275 4.36 16.75 -0.86
C SER A 275 4.17 15.33 -1.42
N LEU A 276 5.07 14.92 -2.28
CA LEU A 276 5.08 13.58 -2.90
C LEU A 276 5.97 12.58 -2.14
N VAL A 277 6.68 13.02 -1.10
CA VAL A 277 7.76 12.25 -0.46
C VAL A 277 7.30 10.86 -0.03
N ASP A 278 6.17 10.76 0.66
CA ASP A 278 5.66 9.49 1.18
C ASP A 278 5.15 8.58 0.06
N ILE A 279 4.43 9.16 -0.91
CA ILE A 279 3.90 8.42 -2.05
C ILE A 279 5.03 7.91 -2.92
N ASP A 280 6.01 8.75 -3.24
CA ASP A 280 7.17 8.40 -4.06
C ASP A 280 8.04 7.35 -3.34
N SER A 281 8.26 7.50 -2.04
CA SER A 281 8.98 6.52 -1.23
C SER A 281 8.31 5.14 -1.30
N HIS A 282 6.98 5.09 -1.09
CA HIS A 282 6.23 3.83 -1.17
C HIS A 282 6.21 3.26 -2.59
N PHE A 283 5.98 4.09 -3.60
CA PHE A 283 5.92 3.71 -5.00
C PHE A 283 7.25 3.13 -5.49
N TYR A 284 8.37 3.82 -5.23
CA TYR A 284 9.70 3.34 -5.62
C TYR A 284 10.10 2.10 -4.83
N ARG A 285 9.70 1.97 -3.56
CA ARG A 285 9.88 0.74 -2.80
C ARG A 285 9.22 -0.44 -3.53
N VAL A 286 7.95 -0.30 -3.91
CA VAL A 286 7.21 -1.38 -4.61
C VAL A 286 7.86 -1.72 -5.95
N ILE A 287 8.20 -0.74 -6.78
CA ILE A 287 8.78 -0.99 -8.12
C ILE A 287 10.18 -1.58 -8.05
N SER A 288 10.97 -1.23 -7.05
CA SER A 288 12.33 -1.77 -6.90
C SER A 288 12.39 -3.18 -6.32
N TYR A 289 11.26 -3.78 -5.90
CA TYR A 289 11.21 -5.13 -5.36
C TYR A 289 11.93 -6.18 -6.21
N PRO A 290 11.77 -6.26 -7.56
CA PRO A 290 12.49 -7.26 -8.35
C PRO A 290 14.00 -7.19 -8.18
N ILE A 291 14.54 -5.98 -8.03
CA ILE A 291 15.97 -5.76 -7.79
C ILE A 291 16.34 -6.21 -6.38
N TYR A 292 15.55 -5.84 -5.36
CA TYR A 292 15.80 -6.25 -3.97
C TYR A 292 15.75 -7.76 -3.77
N LEU A 293 14.89 -8.45 -4.52
CA LEU A 293 14.78 -9.91 -4.42
C LEU A 293 15.95 -10.65 -5.08
N THR A 294 16.72 -9.98 -5.95
CA THR A 294 17.88 -10.56 -6.65
C THR A 294 19.19 -10.32 -5.94
N LEU A 295 19.26 -9.32 -5.10
CA LEU A 295 20.44 -8.98 -4.29
C LEU A 295 20.56 -9.86 -3.06
#